data_70ad971bed09063cb6e5258adaa95190
#
_entry.id   70ad971bed09063cb6e5258adaa95190
#
_cell.length_a   1.000
_cell.length_b   1.000
_cell.length_c   1.000
_cell.angle_alpha   90.00
_cell.angle_beta   90.00
_cell.angle_gamma   90.00
#
_symmetry.space_group_name_H-M   'P 1'
#
loop_
_entity.id
_entity.type
_entity.pdbx_description
1 polymer ?
#
loop_
_entity_poly.entity_id
_entity_poly.type
_entity_poly.pdbx_seq_one_letter_code
_entity_poly.pdbx_strand_id
1 'polypeptide(L)'
;VVGNGGNYATLTVHTKRNGVWTETLSCSARVGKNGITGNKREGDGKTPRGIYSLGQAFGLAGNPGTSRSWLQVNNNHYWVDDVNSSYYNKLVDASQTGIQWNSAEHLISYPTAYRYAIAVNYNTACTRGAGSAIFLHCSTGRATAGCISVSQNDMVRILKMLQGDTLIGIYQNKNSLY
;
A
#
# COMPACT_ATOMS: atom_id res chain seq x y z
N VAL A 1 -6.90 -5.68 7.43
CA VAL A 1 -5.81 -6.66 7.20
C VAL A 1 -5.39 -7.22 8.54
N VAL A 2 -5.45 -8.53 8.68
CA VAL A 2 -5.12 -9.22 9.93
C VAL A 2 -4.04 -10.27 9.64
N GLY A 3 -2.94 -10.20 10.37
CA GLY A 3 -1.82 -11.16 10.25
C GLY A 3 -2.23 -12.56 10.72
N ASN A 4 -1.77 -13.57 9.98
CA ASN A 4 -1.99 -15.00 10.26
C ASN A 4 -0.68 -15.70 10.68
N GLY A 5 0.36 -14.92 11.00
CA GLY A 5 1.71 -15.39 11.28
C GLY A 5 2.67 -15.22 10.11
N GLY A 6 3.93 -14.88 10.40
CA GLY A 6 4.94 -14.59 9.39
C GLY A 6 4.49 -13.49 8.43
N ASN A 7 4.57 -13.79 7.13
CA ASN A 7 4.16 -12.85 6.07
C ASN A 7 2.75 -13.12 5.49
N TYR A 8 1.96 -13.97 6.12
CA TYR A 8 0.59 -14.29 5.71
C TYR A 8 -0.42 -13.41 6.44
N ALA A 9 -1.46 -13.01 5.74
CA ALA A 9 -2.56 -12.21 6.28
C ALA A 9 -3.88 -12.52 5.57
N THR A 10 -4.97 -12.11 6.18
CA THR A 10 -6.30 -12.02 5.54
C THR A 10 -6.66 -10.55 5.41
N LEU A 11 -7.12 -10.15 4.23
CA LEU A 11 -7.73 -8.85 3.99
C LEU A 11 -9.24 -9.02 3.86
N THR A 12 -9.99 -8.23 4.62
CA THR A 12 -11.44 -8.15 4.52
C THR A 12 -11.86 -6.73 4.16
N VAL A 13 -12.90 -6.57 3.35
CA VAL A 13 -13.55 -5.29 3.09
C VAL A 13 -14.90 -5.29 3.79
N HIS A 14 -15.15 -4.28 4.59
CA HIS A 14 -16.42 -4.05 5.25
C HIS A 14 -17.04 -2.77 4.71
N THR A 15 -18.31 -2.83 4.34
CA THR A 15 -19.10 -1.65 3.93
C THR A 15 -20.18 -1.36 4.94
N LYS A 16 -20.41 -0.08 5.21
CA LYS A 16 -21.49 0.38 6.09
C LYS A 16 -22.68 0.84 5.26
N ARG A 17 -23.83 0.21 5.46
CA ARG A 17 -25.11 0.63 4.86
C ARG A 17 -26.16 0.72 5.95
N ASN A 18 -26.90 1.83 6.02
CA ASN A 18 -27.95 2.05 7.01
C ASN A 18 -27.47 1.80 8.47
N GLY A 19 -26.24 2.20 8.78
CA GLY A 19 -25.65 2.01 10.10
C GLY A 19 -25.01 0.62 10.35
N VAL A 20 -25.27 -0.36 9.49
CA VAL A 20 -24.80 -1.76 9.64
C VAL A 20 -23.54 -2.00 8.82
N TRP A 21 -22.51 -2.56 9.46
CA TRP A 21 -21.30 -3.04 8.82
C TRP A 21 -21.48 -4.46 8.28
N THR A 22 -21.14 -4.68 7.02
CA THR A 22 -21.20 -5.98 6.38
C THR A 22 -19.87 -6.29 5.71
N GLU A 23 -19.33 -7.49 5.93
CA GLU A 23 -18.19 -7.99 5.17
C GLU A 23 -18.62 -8.27 3.73
N THR A 24 -17.99 -7.60 2.78
CA THR A 24 -18.32 -7.69 1.33
C THR A 24 -17.24 -8.39 0.52
N LEU A 25 -16.05 -8.56 1.10
CA LEU A 25 -14.95 -9.31 0.49
C LEU A 25 -14.06 -9.86 1.58
N SER A 26 -13.56 -11.09 1.39
CA SER A 26 -12.47 -11.67 2.16
C SER A 26 -11.51 -12.36 1.21
N CYS A 27 -10.21 -12.12 1.36
CA CYS A 27 -9.19 -12.73 0.51
C CYS A 27 -7.86 -12.94 1.25
N SER A 28 -7.04 -13.84 0.70
CA SER A 28 -5.68 -14.04 1.17
C SER A 28 -4.81 -12.84 0.82
N ALA A 29 -3.95 -12.43 1.74
CA ALA A 29 -2.99 -11.35 1.56
C ALA A 29 -1.58 -11.75 1.98
N ARG A 30 -0.59 -11.02 1.48
CA ARG A 30 0.78 -11.06 1.98
C ARG A 30 1.12 -9.71 2.59
N VAL A 31 2.01 -9.75 3.57
CA VAL A 31 2.57 -8.57 4.23
C VAL A 31 4.09 -8.64 4.22
N GLY A 32 4.75 -7.73 4.91
CA GLY A 32 6.20 -7.70 5.01
C GLY A 32 6.80 -9.05 5.39
N LYS A 33 7.95 -9.40 4.80
CA LYS A 33 8.65 -10.68 5.02
C LYS A 33 8.92 -10.95 6.51
N ASN A 34 9.04 -9.90 7.30
CA ASN A 34 9.26 -9.97 8.75
C ASN A 34 7.98 -9.66 9.56
N GLY A 35 6.79 -9.80 8.95
CA GLY A 35 5.48 -9.64 9.60
C GLY A 35 5.01 -8.20 9.74
N ILE A 36 4.18 -7.95 10.75
CA ILE A 36 3.54 -6.67 11.05
C ILE A 36 4.12 -6.12 12.37
N THR A 37 4.31 -4.80 12.46
CA THR A 37 4.94 -4.16 13.63
C THR A 37 4.28 -2.83 14.00
N GLY A 38 4.24 -2.52 15.30
CA GLY A 38 3.90 -1.18 15.80
C GLY A 38 5.10 -0.22 15.85
N ASN A 39 6.33 -0.71 15.58
CA ASN A 39 7.55 0.08 15.57
C ASN A 39 8.26 -0.07 14.23
N LYS A 40 7.66 0.50 13.18
CA LYS A 40 8.15 0.44 11.80
C LYS A 40 9.42 1.27 11.62
N ARG A 41 10.37 0.74 10.87
CA ARG A 41 11.59 1.43 10.43
C ARG A 41 11.84 1.19 8.95
N GLU A 42 12.59 2.10 8.33
CA GLU A 42 13.03 1.93 6.94
C GLU A 42 13.85 0.64 6.81
N GLY A 43 13.60 -0.13 5.75
CA GLY A 43 14.34 -1.35 5.43
C GLY A 43 14.08 -2.56 6.36
N ASP A 44 13.18 -2.48 7.35
CA ASP A 44 12.94 -3.56 8.34
C ASP A 44 12.19 -4.77 7.78
N GLY A 45 11.64 -4.66 6.58
CA GLY A 45 10.85 -5.74 5.95
C GLY A 45 9.51 -6.01 6.64
N LYS A 46 8.98 -5.07 7.41
CA LYS A 46 7.72 -5.20 8.17
C LYS A 46 6.64 -4.26 7.66
N THR A 47 5.39 -4.68 7.78
CA THR A 47 4.21 -3.84 7.50
C THR A 47 3.82 -3.07 8.76
N PRO A 48 3.53 -1.76 8.68
CA PRO A 48 3.15 -0.99 9.86
C PRO A 48 1.76 -1.39 10.38
N ARG A 49 1.62 -1.59 11.69
CA ARG A 49 0.34 -1.74 12.39
C ARG A 49 -0.30 -0.38 12.60
N GLY A 50 -1.61 -0.29 12.40
CA GLY A 50 -2.37 0.94 12.65
C GLY A 50 -3.59 1.04 11.75
N ILE A 51 -4.27 2.19 11.84
CA ILE A 51 -5.39 2.57 10.97
C ILE A 51 -4.93 3.77 10.15
N TYR A 52 -5.08 3.67 8.83
CA TYR A 52 -4.58 4.68 7.90
C TYR A 52 -5.65 5.02 6.87
N SER A 53 -5.66 6.24 6.38
CA SER A 53 -6.36 6.59 5.16
C SER A 53 -5.61 6.05 3.94
N LEU A 54 -6.29 6.04 2.79
CA LEU A 54 -5.70 5.64 1.51
C LEU A 54 -5.37 6.89 0.69
N GLY A 55 -4.20 6.89 0.08
CA GLY A 55 -3.66 7.97 -0.72
C GLY A 55 -3.93 7.81 -2.22
N GLN A 56 -2.92 8.13 -3.03
CA GLN A 56 -2.98 8.06 -4.48
C GLN A 56 -3.15 6.61 -4.95
N ALA A 57 -4.20 6.36 -5.73
CA ALA A 57 -4.34 5.14 -6.49
C ALA A 57 -3.57 5.26 -7.80
N PHE A 58 -2.83 4.21 -8.19
CA PHE A 58 -1.96 4.25 -9.36
C PHE A 58 -1.79 2.87 -9.98
N GLY A 59 -1.29 2.84 -11.20
CA GLY A 59 -0.92 1.59 -11.84
C GLY A 59 -0.38 1.73 -13.24
N LEU A 60 0.23 0.65 -13.73
CA LEU A 60 0.70 0.54 -15.11
C LEU A 60 -0.45 0.23 -16.07
N ALA A 61 -1.50 -0.44 -15.59
CA ALA A 61 -2.73 -0.60 -16.35
C ALA A 61 -3.63 0.64 -16.20
N GLY A 62 -4.61 0.79 -17.10
CA GLY A 62 -5.61 1.85 -17.00
C GLY A 62 -6.47 1.72 -15.75
N ASN A 63 -7.19 2.78 -15.39
CA ASN A 63 -8.11 2.78 -14.25
C ASN A 63 -9.06 1.59 -14.30
N PRO A 64 -9.06 0.71 -13.29
CA PRO A 64 -9.89 -0.49 -13.28
C PRO A 64 -11.37 -0.21 -12.98
N GLY A 65 -11.79 1.05 -12.87
CA GLY A 65 -13.13 1.49 -12.51
C GLY A 65 -13.23 1.95 -11.05
N THR A 66 -12.13 2.40 -10.44
CA THR A 66 -12.18 3.09 -9.14
C THR A 66 -12.70 4.50 -9.30
N SER A 67 -13.48 4.97 -8.31
CA SER A 67 -13.92 6.38 -8.20
C SER A 67 -12.81 7.31 -7.67
N ARG A 68 -11.69 6.75 -7.22
CA ARG A 68 -10.54 7.52 -6.73
C ARG A 68 -9.73 8.10 -7.90
N SER A 69 -9.07 9.23 -7.66
CA SER A 69 -8.10 9.75 -8.63
C SER A 69 -7.08 8.66 -9.00
N TRP A 70 -6.87 8.48 -10.30
CA TRP A 70 -5.98 7.44 -10.83
C TRP A 70 -4.76 8.06 -11.48
N LEU A 71 -3.57 7.65 -11.04
CA LEU A 71 -2.32 7.98 -11.70
C LEU A 71 -1.92 6.83 -12.65
N GLN A 72 -1.93 7.11 -13.95
CA GLN A 72 -1.30 6.22 -14.93
C GLN A 72 0.21 6.32 -14.81
N VAL A 73 0.86 5.24 -14.35
CA VAL A 73 2.31 5.21 -14.17
C VAL A 73 3.02 5.27 -15.53
N ASN A 74 4.05 6.09 -15.59
CA ASN A 74 4.98 6.20 -16.71
C ASN A 74 6.44 6.18 -16.24
N ASN A 75 7.39 6.35 -17.14
CA ASN A 75 8.83 6.25 -16.86
C ASN A 75 9.38 7.34 -15.93
N ASN A 76 8.60 8.38 -15.63
CA ASN A 76 9.05 9.48 -14.78
C ASN A 76 8.57 9.35 -13.32
N HIS A 77 7.74 8.35 -12.99
CA HIS A 77 7.15 8.24 -11.67
C HIS A 77 8.00 7.38 -10.72
N TYR A 78 8.38 7.98 -9.62
CA TYR A 78 9.17 7.37 -8.54
C TYR A 78 8.49 7.57 -7.19
N TRP A 79 8.64 6.59 -6.30
CA TRP A 79 8.38 6.79 -4.87
C TRP A 79 9.71 6.74 -4.13
N VAL A 80 10.10 7.88 -3.55
CA VAL A 80 11.44 8.04 -2.99
C VAL A 80 11.54 7.43 -1.61
N ASP A 81 12.48 6.51 -1.41
CA ASP A 81 12.79 5.85 -0.14
C ASP A 81 14.17 6.24 0.42
N ASP A 82 14.90 7.14 -0.25
CA ASP A 82 16.15 7.71 0.23
C ASP A 82 15.92 8.60 1.47
N VAL A 83 16.33 8.13 2.64
CA VAL A 83 16.19 8.83 3.92
C VAL A 83 16.90 10.20 3.97
N ASN A 84 17.84 10.45 3.06
CA ASN A 84 18.59 11.71 2.98
C ASN A 84 17.95 12.71 2.00
N SER A 85 17.03 12.25 1.14
CA SER A 85 16.36 13.12 0.18
C SER A 85 15.27 13.98 0.84
N SER A 86 15.09 15.20 0.34
CA SER A 86 13.92 16.06 0.67
C SER A 86 12.59 15.50 0.13
N TYR A 87 12.69 14.54 -0.78
CA TYR A 87 11.54 13.81 -1.35
C TYR A 87 11.23 12.49 -0.62
N TYR A 88 11.90 12.18 0.50
CA TYR A 88 11.66 10.95 1.24
C TYR A 88 10.17 10.70 1.48
N ASN A 89 9.70 9.49 1.18
CA ASN A 89 8.32 9.01 1.25
C ASN A 89 7.32 9.84 0.42
N LYS A 90 7.75 10.33 -0.73
CA LYS A 90 6.89 11.07 -1.68
C LYS A 90 6.86 10.40 -3.04
N LEU A 91 5.69 10.50 -3.68
CA LEU A 91 5.54 10.26 -5.11
C LEU A 91 6.11 11.46 -5.87
N VAL A 92 6.98 11.24 -6.83
CA VAL A 92 7.65 12.29 -7.61
C VAL A 92 7.58 11.98 -9.10
N ASP A 93 7.30 13.00 -9.89
CA ASP A 93 7.49 13.00 -11.34
C ASP A 93 8.86 13.61 -11.66
N ALA A 94 9.82 12.76 -12.05
CA ALA A 94 11.18 13.17 -12.35
C ALA A 94 11.29 14.11 -13.56
N SER A 95 10.27 14.19 -14.41
CA SER A 95 10.24 15.19 -15.51
C SER A 95 10.12 16.62 -15.00
N GLN A 96 9.59 16.80 -13.79
CA GLN A 96 9.39 18.12 -13.16
C GLN A 96 10.54 18.50 -12.23
N THR A 97 11.20 17.54 -11.62
CA THR A 97 12.18 17.78 -10.53
C THR A 97 13.61 17.40 -10.90
N GLY A 98 13.80 16.57 -11.93
CA GLY A 98 15.01 15.78 -12.10
C GLY A 98 15.13 14.70 -11.01
N ILE A 99 16.18 13.89 -11.06
CA ILE A 99 16.48 12.88 -10.04
C ILE A 99 17.34 13.51 -8.95
N GLN A 100 16.80 13.62 -7.73
CA GLN A 100 17.43 14.24 -6.56
C GLN A 100 17.44 13.28 -5.35
N TRP A 101 17.66 12.00 -5.62
CA TRP A 101 17.75 10.93 -4.62
C TRP A 101 18.70 9.84 -5.09
N ASN A 102 19.21 9.05 -4.13
CA ASN A 102 20.09 7.91 -4.40
C ASN A 102 19.31 6.59 -4.40
N SER A 103 18.10 6.57 -3.85
CA SER A 103 17.24 5.38 -3.78
C SER A 103 15.77 5.77 -3.93
N ALA A 104 15.05 5.02 -4.77
CA ALA A 104 13.62 5.15 -4.96
C ALA A 104 13.05 3.89 -5.60
N GLU A 105 11.76 3.63 -5.41
CA GLU A 105 11.02 2.70 -6.25
C GLU A 105 10.68 3.38 -7.58
N HIS A 106 11.33 2.97 -8.65
CA HIS A 106 10.93 3.34 -10.01
C HIS A 106 9.69 2.55 -10.38
N LEU A 107 8.50 3.17 -10.27
CA LEU A 107 7.23 2.44 -10.24
C LEU A 107 6.99 1.58 -11.48
N ILE A 108 7.44 2.02 -12.66
CA ILE A 108 7.28 1.27 -13.91
C ILE A 108 8.08 -0.05 -13.93
N SER A 109 9.10 -0.18 -13.08
CA SER A 109 9.95 -1.39 -13.00
C SER A 109 9.26 -2.58 -12.32
N TYR A 110 8.05 -2.39 -11.80
CA TYR A 110 7.29 -3.43 -11.07
C TYR A 110 5.96 -3.78 -11.78
N PRO A 111 5.99 -4.30 -13.03
CA PRO A 111 4.78 -4.42 -13.87
C PRO A 111 3.72 -5.37 -13.31
N THR A 112 4.11 -6.37 -12.52
CA THR A 112 3.17 -7.26 -11.84
C THR A 112 2.62 -6.62 -10.57
N ALA A 113 3.50 -6.16 -9.68
CA ALA A 113 3.11 -5.61 -8.38
C ALA A 113 2.30 -4.33 -8.54
N TYR A 114 2.75 -3.41 -9.37
CA TYR A 114 2.11 -2.11 -9.56
C TYR A 114 1.25 -2.05 -10.83
N ARG A 115 0.75 -3.21 -11.29
CA ARG A 115 -0.30 -3.22 -12.31
C ARG A 115 -1.53 -2.44 -11.82
N TYR A 116 -1.89 -2.63 -10.54
CA TYR A 116 -2.90 -1.89 -9.79
C TYR A 116 -2.42 -1.72 -8.35
N ALA A 117 -2.41 -0.50 -7.85
CA ALA A 117 -1.95 -0.20 -6.50
C ALA A 117 -2.65 1.02 -5.91
N ILE A 118 -2.57 1.16 -4.59
CA ILE A 118 -2.97 2.36 -3.86
C ILE A 118 -2.02 2.59 -2.68
N ALA A 119 -1.62 3.82 -2.49
CA ALA A 119 -0.78 4.19 -1.34
C ALA A 119 -1.57 4.10 -0.03
N VAL A 120 -0.93 3.57 0.99
CA VAL A 120 -1.36 3.68 2.39
C VAL A 120 -0.72 4.92 2.97
N ASN A 121 -1.50 5.83 3.55
CA ASN A 121 -1.02 7.08 4.12
C ASN A 121 -0.29 6.84 5.45
N TYR A 122 0.75 6.02 5.39
CA TYR A 122 1.70 5.80 6.46
C TYR A 122 2.83 6.81 6.37
N ASN A 123 3.29 7.34 7.51
CA ASN A 123 4.40 8.29 7.61
C ASN A 123 4.26 9.51 6.67
N THR A 124 3.08 10.09 6.61
CA THR A 124 2.80 11.27 5.76
C THR A 124 3.58 12.52 6.17
N ALA A 125 4.07 12.56 7.42
CA ALA A 125 5.00 13.59 7.89
C ALA A 125 6.42 13.43 7.30
N CYS A 126 6.66 12.37 6.52
CA CYS A 126 7.96 12.05 5.92
C CYS A 126 9.10 12.00 6.94
N THR A 127 8.82 11.51 8.16
CA THR A 127 9.81 11.33 9.21
C THR A 127 10.88 10.36 8.72
N ARG A 128 12.11 10.84 8.62
CA ARG A 128 13.26 10.08 8.09
C ARG A 128 13.49 8.80 8.89
N GLY A 129 13.65 7.68 8.20
CA GLY A 129 13.90 6.37 8.80
C GLY A 129 12.67 5.69 9.42
N ALA A 130 11.49 6.33 9.45
CA ALA A 130 10.28 5.72 9.97
C ALA A 130 9.62 4.73 9.00
N GLY A 131 10.10 4.65 7.77
CA GLY A 131 9.57 3.78 6.71
C GLY A 131 8.85 4.57 5.62
N SER A 132 8.87 4.05 4.41
CA SER A 132 8.35 4.67 3.19
C SER A 132 7.68 3.65 2.29
N ALA A 133 7.02 4.11 1.22
CA ALA A 133 6.49 3.29 0.12
C ALA A 133 5.61 2.13 0.61
N ILE A 134 4.64 2.41 1.47
CA ILE A 134 3.67 1.40 1.93
C ILE A 134 2.44 1.44 1.02
N PHE A 135 2.23 0.36 0.28
CA PHE A 135 1.13 0.22 -0.68
C PHE A 135 0.28 -1.01 -0.42
N LEU A 136 -0.96 -0.99 -0.88
CA LEU A 136 -1.74 -2.17 -1.19
C LEU A 136 -1.65 -2.38 -2.71
N HIS A 137 -1.18 -3.55 -3.17
CA HIS A 137 -0.86 -3.81 -4.57
C HIS A 137 -1.11 -5.27 -5.00
N CYS A 138 -0.89 -5.58 -6.27
CA CYS A 138 -1.03 -6.94 -6.81
C CYS A 138 0.08 -7.85 -6.30
N SER A 139 -0.28 -9.07 -5.90
CA SER A 139 0.68 -10.07 -5.41
C SER A 139 1.57 -10.61 -6.53
N THR A 140 2.83 -10.80 -6.20
CA THR A 140 3.82 -11.56 -6.99
C THR A 140 4.00 -12.99 -6.49
N GLY A 141 3.13 -13.44 -5.56
CA GLY A 141 3.24 -14.74 -4.89
C GLY A 141 4.24 -14.77 -3.72
N ARG A 142 4.98 -13.68 -3.50
CA ARG A 142 6.03 -13.57 -2.48
C ARG A 142 5.62 -12.62 -1.34
N ALA A 143 6.34 -12.69 -0.22
CA ALA A 143 6.28 -11.69 0.83
C ALA A 143 6.75 -10.32 0.29
N THR A 144 6.28 -9.24 0.91
CA THR A 144 6.65 -7.87 0.53
C THR A 144 7.83 -7.34 1.37
N ALA A 145 8.33 -6.17 1.04
CA ALA A 145 9.29 -5.45 1.87
C ALA A 145 8.61 -4.63 2.99
N GLY A 146 7.29 -4.53 2.97
CA GLY A 146 6.49 -3.77 3.94
C GLY A 146 5.07 -3.47 3.46
N CYS A 147 4.82 -3.58 2.18
CA CYS A 147 3.49 -3.42 1.57
C CYS A 147 2.52 -4.54 1.96
N ILE A 148 1.27 -4.37 1.57
CA ILE A 148 0.23 -5.41 1.57
C ILE A 148 -0.01 -5.82 0.13
N SER A 149 -0.09 -7.12 -0.18
CA SER A 149 -0.45 -7.58 -1.52
C SER A 149 -1.56 -8.61 -1.51
N VAL A 150 -2.41 -8.56 -2.53
CA VAL A 150 -3.54 -9.47 -2.77
C VAL A 150 -3.53 -9.91 -4.23
N SER A 151 -4.33 -10.91 -4.61
CA SER A 151 -4.44 -11.30 -6.01
C SER A 151 -4.84 -10.11 -6.89
N GLN A 152 -4.45 -10.10 -8.17
CA GLN A 152 -4.82 -9.03 -9.09
C GLN A 152 -6.35 -8.87 -9.18
N ASN A 153 -7.10 -9.98 -9.20
CA ASN A 153 -8.55 -9.93 -9.26
C ASN A 153 -9.15 -9.28 -8.01
N ASP A 154 -8.63 -9.61 -6.81
CA ASP A 154 -9.08 -8.99 -5.57
C ASP A 154 -8.67 -7.52 -5.51
N MET A 155 -7.49 -7.17 -6.01
CA MET A 155 -7.04 -5.77 -6.07
C MET A 155 -8.00 -4.90 -6.90
N VAL A 156 -8.41 -5.40 -8.07
CA VAL A 156 -9.41 -4.72 -8.92
C VAL A 156 -10.76 -4.58 -8.20
N ARG A 157 -11.22 -5.65 -7.54
CA ARG A 157 -12.47 -5.62 -6.77
C ARG A 157 -12.40 -4.61 -5.63
N ILE A 158 -11.30 -4.60 -4.88
CA ILE A 158 -11.06 -3.65 -3.78
C ILE A 158 -11.10 -2.22 -4.32
N LEU A 159 -10.33 -1.90 -5.38
CA LEU A 159 -10.27 -0.55 -5.94
C LEU A 159 -11.65 -0.02 -6.36
N LYS A 160 -12.52 -0.89 -6.89
CA LYS A 160 -13.91 -0.52 -7.26
C LYS A 160 -14.82 -0.25 -6.04
N MET A 161 -14.50 -0.82 -4.88
CA MET A 161 -15.27 -0.66 -3.64
C MET A 161 -14.88 0.57 -2.84
N LEU A 162 -13.70 1.17 -3.11
CA LEU A 162 -13.19 2.28 -2.31
C LEU A 162 -14.05 3.52 -2.42
N GLN A 163 -14.33 4.12 -1.27
CA GLN A 163 -14.94 5.45 -1.11
C GLN A 163 -13.89 6.46 -0.65
N GLY A 164 -14.22 7.75 -0.68
CA GLY A 164 -13.29 8.82 -0.28
C GLY A 164 -12.79 8.71 1.16
N ASP A 165 -13.63 8.21 2.05
CA ASP A 165 -13.39 8.05 3.50
C ASP A 165 -12.94 6.64 3.91
N THR A 166 -12.66 5.76 2.94
CA THR A 166 -12.22 4.39 3.24
C THR A 166 -10.90 4.41 4.02
N LEU A 167 -10.87 3.66 5.12
CA LEU A 167 -9.68 3.42 5.94
C LEU A 167 -9.18 1.99 5.75
N ILE A 168 -7.87 1.79 5.95
CA ILE A 168 -7.25 0.47 6.06
C ILE A 168 -6.76 0.26 7.50
N GLY A 169 -7.29 -0.76 8.17
CA GLY A 169 -6.78 -1.23 9.46
C GLY A 169 -5.81 -2.39 9.25
N ILE A 170 -4.64 -2.32 9.86
CA ILE A 170 -3.60 -3.34 9.79
C ILE A 170 -3.28 -3.82 11.21
N TYR A 171 -3.53 -5.09 11.47
CA TYR A 171 -3.45 -5.69 12.80
C TYR A 171 -2.53 -6.92 12.78
N GLN A 172 -1.77 -7.10 13.85
CA GLN A 172 -0.77 -8.17 13.93
C GLN A 172 -1.40 -9.56 13.98
N ASN A 173 -2.56 -9.66 14.62
CA ASN A 173 -3.37 -10.87 14.72
C ASN A 173 -4.81 -10.49 15.11
N LYS A 174 -5.71 -11.47 15.20
CA LYS A 174 -7.12 -11.23 15.59
C LYS A 174 -7.27 -10.62 16.98
N ASN A 175 -6.40 -10.96 17.93
CA ASN A 175 -6.45 -10.44 19.30
C ASN A 175 -6.09 -8.94 19.38
N SER A 176 -5.52 -8.38 18.33
CA SER A 176 -5.16 -6.96 18.25
C SER A 176 -6.30 -6.09 17.70
N LEU A 177 -7.47 -6.67 17.41
CA LEU A 177 -8.67 -5.96 16.93
C LEU A 177 -9.48 -5.31 18.07
N TYR A 178 -9.18 -5.66 19.34
CA TYR A 178 -9.91 -5.22 20.55
C TYR A 178 -8.98 -4.59 21.56
#